data_4be5cb46da0d634d69c9c97ee2f69968
#
_entry.id   4be5cb46da0d634d69c9c97ee2f69968
#
_cell.length_a   1.000
_cell.length_b   1.000
_cell.length_c   1.000
_cell.angle_alpha   90.00
_cell.angle_beta   90.00
_cell.angle_gamma   90.00
#
_symmetry.space_group_name_H-M   'P 1'
#
loop_
_entity.id
_entity.type
_entity.pdbx_description
1 polymer ?
#
loop_
_entity_poly.entity_id
_entity_poly.type
_entity_poly.pdbx_seq_one_letter_code
_entity_poly.pdbx_strand_id
1 'polypeptide(L)'
;IFDVTDETAVKESVKVVENQIGDQKLSGLINNAGLGVMGTIQSLSAEQFKYQFDVNVLGVFHCCQAYLDLLGADKNRKGDPGKIINISSVSGEIGMPFMSAYNMSKFGLEGFSEGIRRELLMYGIDVVVIAPGPIKTPIWKKINQKDEVKRYDNSDFRESLARAMKMTDKMEQVGFEPIVIAERALSIIESKKNNTRYRIDPTRMQNILLQLFPKRIADRMIAKRMNIIRK
;
A
#
# COMPACT_ATOMS: atom_id res chain seq x y z
N ILE A 1 -6.75 -6.72 18.31
CA ILE A 1 -6.04 -5.61 17.62
C ILE A 1 -4.58 -5.69 18.01
N PHE A 2 -3.67 -5.60 17.06
CA PHE A 2 -2.22 -5.64 17.26
C PHE A 2 -1.51 -4.67 16.27
N ASP A 3 -0.27 -4.31 16.58
CA ASP A 3 0.60 -3.57 15.67
C ASP A 3 1.32 -4.56 14.74
N VAL A 4 1.25 -4.35 13.44
CA VAL A 4 1.88 -5.24 12.44
C VAL A 4 3.41 -5.17 12.48
N THR A 5 3.99 -4.17 13.13
CA THR A 5 5.43 -4.04 13.33
C THR A 5 5.94 -4.88 14.50
N ASP A 6 5.04 -5.34 15.37
CA ASP A 6 5.34 -6.24 16.48
C ASP A 6 5.14 -7.70 16.04
N GLU A 7 6.24 -8.33 15.65
CA GLU A 7 6.24 -9.73 15.20
C GLU A 7 5.65 -10.70 16.25
N THR A 8 5.88 -10.44 17.54
CA THR A 8 5.34 -11.28 18.63
C THR A 8 3.83 -11.16 18.70
N ALA A 9 3.30 -9.94 18.65
CA ALA A 9 1.87 -9.69 18.67
C ALA A 9 1.17 -10.29 17.41
N VAL A 10 1.83 -10.24 16.26
CA VAL A 10 1.35 -10.92 15.03
C VAL A 10 1.25 -12.43 15.25
N LYS A 11 2.29 -13.07 15.79
CA LYS A 11 2.30 -14.52 16.07
C LYS A 11 1.24 -14.93 17.11
N GLU A 12 1.03 -14.11 18.13
CA GLU A 12 -0.03 -14.35 19.11
C GLU A 12 -1.42 -14.26 18.50
N SER A 13 -1.62 -13.34 17.56
CA SER A 13 -2.91 -13.19 16.87
C SER A 13 -3.28 -14.43 16.04
N VAL A 14 -2.30 -15.17 15.53
CA VAL A 14 -2.52 -16.44 14.82
C VAL A 14 -3.21 -17.45 15.70
N LYS A 15 -2.78 -17.60 16.96
CA LYS A 15 -3.39 -18.54 17.92
C LYS A 15 -4.86 -18.22 18.19
N VAL A 16 -5.19 -16.93 18.24
CA VAL A 16 -6.59 -16.50 18.41
C VAL A 16 -7.45 -16.92 17.23
N VAL A 17 -6.95 -16.71 16.00
CA VAL A 17 -7.67 -17.10 14.78
C VAL A 17 -7.75 -18.62 14.69
N GLU A 18 -6.67 -19.33 14.94
CA GLU A 18 -6.61 -20.78 14.93
C GLU A 18 -7.64 -21.43 15.87
N ASN A 19 -7.78 -20.90 17.09
CA ASN A 19 -8.79 -21.35 18.04
C ASN A 19 -10.23 -21.15 17.53
N GLN A 20 -10.45 -20.15 16.68
CA GLN A 20 -11.78 -19.87 16.11
C GLN A 20 -12.12 -20.76 14.91
N ILE A 21 -11.14 -21.02 14.04
CA ILE A 21 -11.36 -21.79 12.81
C ILE A 21 -11.14 -23.30 12.99
N GLY A 22 -10.51 -23.72 14.09
CA GLY A 22 -10.19 -25.12 14.36
C GLY A 22 -9.27 -25.73 13.30
N ASP A 23 -9.69 -26.84 12.70
CA ASP A 23 -8.96 -27.55 11.65
C ASP A 23 -9.21 -27.01 10.23
N GLN A 24 -10.02 -25.95 10.10
CA GLN A 24 -10.30 -25.35 8.79
C GLN A 24 -9.16 -24.43 8.34
N LYS A 25 -9.03 -24.25 7.02
CA LYS A 25 -8.17 -23.23 6.43
C LYS A 25 -8.82 -21.85 6.53
N LEU A 26 -8.01 -20.83 6.70
CA LEU A 26 -8.42 -19.44 6.63
C LEU A 26 -8.70 -19.04 5.17
N SER A 27 -9.87 -18.50 4.88
CA SER A 27 -10.29 -18.14 3.52
C SER A 27 -9.47 -16.99 2.92
N GLY A 28 -8.94 -16.10 3.74
CA GLY A 28 -8.09 -15.01 3.26
C GLY A 28 -7.45 -14.16 4.35
N LEU A 29 -6.32 -13.57 4.01
CA LEU A 29 -5.59 -12.57 4.78
C LEU A 29 -5.58 -11.25 4.01
N ILE A 30 -6.07 -10.17 4.61
CA ILE A 30 -6.06 -8.84 4.00
C ILE A 30 -5.03 -7.97 4.72
N ASN A 31 -3.92 -7.71 4.07
CA ASN A 31 -2.89 -6.79 4.54
C ASN A 31 -3.27 -5.36 4.18
N ASN A 32 -4.00 -4.70 5.07
CA ASN A 32 -4.51 -3.33 4.86
C ASN A 32 -3.78 -2.29 5.72
N ALA A 33 -3.10 -2.67 6.78
CA ALA A 33 -2.35 -1.74 7.62
C ALA A 33 -1.35 -0.95 6.77
N GLY A 34 -1.34 0.37 6.94
CA GLY A 34 -0.45 1.22 6.17
C GLY A 34 -0.53 2.68 6.60
N LEU A 35 0.55 3.38 6.35
CA LEU A 35 0.67 4.82 6.58
C LEU A 35 1.40 5.49 5.42
N GLY A 36 1.36 6.81 5.38
CA GLY A 36 2.10 7.62 4.41
C GLY A 36 2.85 8.74 5.12
N VAL A 37 4.13 8.86 4.82
CA VAL A 37 4.97 9.98 5.25
C VAL A 37 5.30 10.83 4.03
N MET A 38 5.10 12.15 4.15
CA MET A 38 5.47 13.15 3.14
C MET A 38 6.69 13.92 3.61
N GLY A 39 7.62 14.17 2.70
CA GLY A 39 8.80 14.98 2.97
C GLY A 39 9.73 15.09 1.77
N THR A 40 10.61 16.09 1.81
CA THR A 40 11.71 16.20 0.84
C THR A 40 12.82 15.23 1.22
N ILE A 41 13.68 14.88 0.27
CA ILE A 41 14.88 14.06 0.57
C ILE A 41 15.81 14.73 1.59
N GLN A 42 15.77 16.05 1.71
CA GLN A 42 16.61 16.82 2.65
C GLN A 42 16.06 16.80 4.08
N SER A 43 14.75 16.59 4.25
CA SER A 43 14.07 16.77 5.54
C SER A 43 13.46 15.50 6.11
N LEU A 44 13.31 14.47 5.29
CA LEU A 44 12.82 13.17 5.75
C LEU A 44 13.89 12.51 6.63
N SER A 45 13.55 12.20 7.89
CA SER A 45 14.49 11.49 8.75
C SER A 45 14.60 10.00 8.42
N ALA A 46 15.73 9.39 8.78
CA ALA A 46 15.94 7.96 8.60
C ALA A 46 14.91 7.14 9.40
N GLU A 47 14.49 7.61 10.57
CA GLU A 47 13.49 6.97 11.41
C GLU A 47 12.10 7.00 10.73
N GLN A 48 11.72 8.13 10.15
CA GLN A 48 10.46 8.26 9.41
C GLN A 48 10.45 7.34 8.19
N PHE A 49 11.57 7.30 7.46
CA PHE A 49 11.76 6.43 6.30
C PHE A 49 11.67 4.96 6.70
N LYS A 50 12.37 4.57 7.78
CA LYS A 50 12.34 3.22 8.32
C LYS A 50 10.94 2.84 8.79
N TYR A 51 10.28 3.68 9.57
CA TYR A 51 8.93 3.42 10.07
C TYR A 51 7.91 3.22 8.94
N GLN A 52 8.02 4.01 7.86
CA GLN A 52 7.22 3.80 6.64
C GLN A 52 7.40 2.40 6.07
N PHE A 53 8.64 1.90 6.05
CA PHE A 53 8.97 0.57 5.55
C PHE A 53 8.50 -0.52 6.51
N ASP A 54 8.72 -0.34 7.81
CA ASP A 54 8.36 -1.30 8.85
C ASP A 54 6.85 -1.61 8.81
N VAL A 55 6.01 -0.58 8.69
CA VAL A 55 4.56 -0.78 8.64
C VAL A 55 4.11 -1.34 7.28
N ASN A 56 4.52 -0.70 6.17
CA ASN A 56 3.92 -0.98 4.86
C ASN A 56 4.50 -2.22 4.16
N VAL A 57 5.66 -2.70 4.58
CA VAL A 57 6.36 -3.83 3.93
C VAL A 57 6.67 -4.93 4.93
N LEU A 58 7.42 -4.62 5.99
CA LEU A 58 7.82 -5.63 6.98
C LEU A 58 6.62 -6.18 7.75
N GLY A 59 5.67 -5.32 8.11
CA GLY A 59 4.42 -5.74 8.73
C GLY A 59 3.60 -6.69 7.85
N VAL A 60 3.57 -6.45 6.53
CA VAL A 60 2.92 -7.37 5.57
C VAL A 60 3.67 -8.70 5.52
N PHE A 61 5.01 -8.67 5.52
CA PHE A 61 5.83 -9.88 5.57
C PHE A 61 5.54 -10.69 6.83
N HIS A 62 5.53 -10.07 8.01
CA HIS A 62 5.21 -10.73 9.28
C HIS A 62 3.86 -11.43 9.23
N CYS A 63 2.82 -10.73 8.76
CA CYS A 63 1.49 -11.30 8.63
C CYS A 63 1.45 -12.47 7.63
N CYS A 64 2.04 -12.31 6.44
CA CYS A 64 2.08 -13.37 5.45
C CYS A 64 2.79 -14.62 5.99
N GLN A 65 3.94 -14.45 6.65
CA GLN A 65 4.71 -15.55 7.22
C GLN A 65 3.95 -16.26 8.36
N ALA A 66 3.38 -15.50 9.28
CA ALA A 66 2.72 -16.03 10.46
C ALA A 66 1.42 -16.79 10.12
N TYR A 67 0.65 -16.31 9.15
CA TYR A 67 -0.64 -16.92 8.77
C TYR A 67 -0.54 -17.98 7.66
N LEU A 68 0.67 -18.29 7.18
CA LEU A 68 0.87 -19.14 6.01
C LEU A 68 0.25 -20.55 6.18
N ASP A 69 0.46 -21.17 7.35
CA ASP A 69 -0.08 -22.49 7.65
C ASP A 69 -1.61 -22.50 7.68
N LEU A 70 -2.22 -21.46 8.25
CA LEU A 70 -3.67 -21.33 8.29
C LEU A 70 -4.25 -21.12 6.87
N LEU A 71 -3.51 -20.48 5.96
CA LEU A 71 -3.95 -20.25 4.59
C LEU A 71 -3.85 -21.48 3.69
N GLY A 72 -3.10 -22.50 4.09
CA GLY A 72 -3.03 -23.75 3.33
C GLY A 72 -1.65 -24.38 3.16
N ALA A 73 -0.57 -23.81 3.74
CA ALA A 73 0.73 -24.45 3.73
C ALA A 73 0.72 -25.72 4.62
N ASP A 74 -0.04 -25.72 5.72
CA ASP A 74 -0.37 -26.95 6.43
C ASP A 74 -1.44 -27.73 5.67
N LYS A 75 -1.02 -28.82 5.01
CA LYS A 75 -1.86 -29.72 4.22
C LYS A 75 -2.85 -30.54 5.03
N ASN A 76 -2.70 -30.62 6.35
CA ASN A 76 -3.61 -31.36 7.23
C ASN A 76 -4.90 -30.57 7.51
N ARG A 77 -4.92 -29.26 7.26
CA ARG A 77 -6.10 -28.42 7.43
C ARG A 77 -7.12 -28.64 6.31
N LYS A 78 -8.40 -28.61 6.65
CA LYS A 78 -9.52 -28.84 5.74
C LYS A 78 -9.94 -27.58 4.99
N GLY A 79 -10.53 -27.76 3.81
CA GLY A 79 -11.04 -26.71 2.96
C GLY A 79 -10.06 -26.28 1.86
N ASP A 80 -10.52 -25.38 1.01
CA ASP A 80 -9.72 -24.84 -0.08
C ASP A 80 -8.63 -23.90 0.45
N PRO A 81 -7.46 -23.80 -0.22
CA PRO A 81 -6.45 -22.81 0.12
C PRO A 81 -7.00 -21.38 0.11
N GLY A 82 -6.57 -20.60 1.08
CA GLY A 82 -6.97 -19.20 1.21
C GLY A 82 -6.24 -18.28 0.23
N LYS A 83 -6.47 -16.99 0.40
CA LYS A 83 -5.89 -15.95 -0.45
C LYS A 83 -5.20 -14.87 0.39
N ILE A 84 -4.13 -14.31 -0.14
CA ILE A 84 -3.48 -13.12 0.42
C ILE A 84 -3.87 -11.92 -0.44
N ILE A 85 -4.43 -10.89 0.17
CA ILE A 85 -4.78 -9.64 -0.48
C ILE A 85 -3.91 -8.53 0.11
N ASN A 86 -3.02 -7.98 -0.71
CA ASN A 86 -2.15 -6.87 -0.30
C ASN A 86 -2.70 -5.54 -0.83
N ILE A 87 -2.98 -4.60 0.09
CA ILE A 87 -3.44 -3.26 -0.28
C ILE A 87 -2.23 -2.39 -0.61
N SER A 88 -1.94 -2.28 -1.90
CA SER A 88 -0.89 -1.44 -2.44
C SER A 88 -1.39 0.00 -2.69
N SER A 89 -1.00 0.60 -3.78
CA SER A 89 -1.43 1.93 -4.26
C SER A 89 -1.06 2.09 -5.73
N VAL A 90 -1.66 3.05 -6.41
CA VAL A 90 -1.14 3.57 -7.70
C VAL A 90 0.28 4.13 -7.54
N SER A 91 0.67 4.53 -6.33
CA SER A 91 2.04 4.92 -5.96
C SER A 91 3.04 3.76 -5.93
N GLY A 92 2.58 2.52 -6.13
CA GLY A 92 3.43 1.36 -6.40
C GLY A 92 3.85 1.23 -7.87
N GLU A 93 3.34 2.08 -8.76
CA GLU A 93 3.69 2.11 -10.19
C GLU A 93 4.28 3.46 -10.63
N ILE A 94 3.90 4.55 -9.96
CA ILE A 94 4.32 5.91 -10.31
C ILE A 94 4.83 6.60 -9.05
N GLY A 95 6.11 6.99 -9.07
CA GLY A 95 6.71 7.78 -8.00
C GLY A 95 6.30 9.24 -8.08
N MET A 96 5.72 9.77 -7.01
CA MET A 96 5.38 11.19 -6.91
C MET A 96 6.39 11.92 -6.04
N PRO A 97 6.76 13.18 -6.37
CA PRO A 97 7.62 14.00 -5.52
C PRO A 97 7.07 14.12 -4.10
N PHE A 98 7.97 14.25 -3.13
CA PHE A 98 7.68 14.38 -1.70
C PHE A 98 7.07 13.15 -1.04
N MET A 99 6.88 12.06 -1.78
CA MET A 99 6.33 10.79 -1.30
C MET A 99 7.33 9.63 -1.46
N SER A 100 8.64 9.92 -1.47
CA SER A 100 9.68 8.92 -1.81
C SER A 100 9.65 7.67 -0.92
N ALA A 101 9.51 7.83 0.40
CA ALA A 101 9.40 6.70 1.33
C ALA A 101 8.12 5.88 1.08
N TYR A 102 7.00 6.55 0.85
CA TYR A 102 5.73 5.89 0.54
C TYR A 102 5.80 5.16 -0.80
N ASN A 103 6.28 5.83 -1.87
CA ASN A 103 6.46 5.21 -3.17
C ASN A 103 7.33 3.96 -3.06
N MET A 104 8.50 4.07 -2.41
CA MET A 104 9.42 2.94 -2.20
C MET A 104 8.72 1.78 -1.51
N SER A 105 7.96 2.04 -0.44
CA SER A 105 7.23 0.99 0.28
C SER A 105 6.18 0.31 -0.59
N LYS A 106 5.46 1.06 -1.43
CA LYS A 106 4.42 0.49 -2.31
C LYS A 106 5.01 -0.23 -3.53
N PHE A 107 6.09 0.27 -4.13
CA PHE A 107 6.85 -0.48 -5.15
C PHE A 107 7.44 -1.77 -4.56
N GLY A 108 7.99 -1.72 -3.34
CA GLY A 108 8.49 -2.89 -2.63
C GLY A 108 7.39 -3.92 -2.38
N LEU A 109 6.20 -3.48 -1.97
CA LEU A 109 5.05 -4.34 -1.74
C LEU A 109 4.55 -5.01 -3.03
N GLU A 110 4.55 -4.31 -4.18
CA GLU A 110 4.23 -4.91 -5.48
C GLU A 110 5.22 -6.03 -5.83
N GLY A 111 6.53 -5.76 -5.72
CA GLY A 111 7.57 -6.77 -5.99
C GLY A 111 7.51 -7.96 -5.03
N PHE A 112 7.32 -7.69 -3.73
CA PHE A 112 7.10 -8.74 -2.72
C PHE A 112 5.90 -9.62 -3.08
N SER A 113 4.76 -8.99 -3.38
CA SER A 113 3.52 -9.70 -3.72
C SER A 113 3.70 -10.58 -4.97
N GLU A 114 4.44 -10.09 -5.97
CA GLU A 114 4.74 -10.86 -7.19
C GLU A 114 5.64 -12.07 -6.90
N GLY A 115 6.65 -11.91 -6.05
CA GLY A 115 7.54 -12.98 -5.63
C GLY A 115 6.79 -14.09 -4.91
N ILE A 116 6.12 -13.76 -3.79
CA ILE A 116 5.40 -14.75 -2.99
C ILE A 116 4.24 -15.39 -3.73
N ARG A 117 3.60 -14.70 -4.68
CA ARG A 117 2.56 -15.29 -5.51
C ARG A 117 3.07 -16.49 -6.32
N ARG A 118 4.29 -16.42 -6.82
CA ARG A 118 4.92 -17.53 -7.56
C ARG A 118 5.35 -18.66 -6.62
N GLU A 119 5.88 -18.34 -5.46
CA GLU A 119 6.28 -19.31 -4.44
C GLU A 119 5.08 -20.10 -3.91
N LEU A 120 3.99 -19.41 -3.62
CA LEU A 120 2.80 -19.97 -2.98
C LEU A 120 1.90 -20.77 -3.93
N LEU A 121 2.18 -20.80 -5.24
CA LEU A 121 1.56 -21.74 -6.18
C LEU A 121 1.70 -23.20 -5.73
N MET A 122 2.78 -23.54 -5.02
CA MET A 122 3.00 -24.87 -4.44
C MET A 122 1.90 -25.29 -3.46
N TYR A 123 1.29 -24.32 -2.77
CA TYR A 123 0.24 -24.55 -1.78
C TYR A 123 -1.17 -24.24 -2.31
N GLY A 124 -1.28 -23.76 -3.56
CA GLY A 124 -2.53 -23.29 -4.14
C GLY A 124 -3.04 -21.97 -3.52
N ILE A 125 -2.21 -21.27 -2.76
CA ILE A 125 -2.55 -19.97 -2.15
C ILE A 125 -2.40 -18.88 -3.22
N ASP A 126 -3.48 -18.15 -3.50
CA ASP A 126 -3.47 -17.02 -4.44
C ASP A 126 -3.06 -15.73 -3.75
N VAL A 127 -2.25 -14.91 -4.43
CA VAL A 127 -1.81 -13.60 -3.93
C VAL A 127 -2.24 -12.51 -4.89
N VAL A 128 -3.11 -11.64 -4.41
CA VAL A 128 -3.75 -10.60 -5.21
C VAL A 128 -3.40 -9.22 -4.64
N VAL A 129 -3.08 -8.28 -5.52
CA VAL A 129 -2.87 -6.89 -5.14
C VAL A 129 -4.10 -6.05 -5.48
N ILE A 130 -4.59 -5.29 -4.52
CA ILE A 130 -5.50 -4.17 -4.78
C ILE A 130 -4.65 -2.89 -4.75
N ALA A 131 -4.71 -2.11 -5.82
CA ALA A 131 -3.96 -0.86 -5.96
C ALA A 131 -4.93 0.33 -6.07
N PRO A 132 -5.31 0.91 -4.93
CA PRO A 132 -6.17 2.08 -4.92
C PRO A 132 -5.46 3.32 -5.46
N GLY A 133 -6.24 4.18 -6.14
CA GLY A 133 -5.96 5.60 -6.23
C GLY A 133 -6.41 6.32 -4.95
N PRO A 134 -6.85 7.58 -5.06
CA PRO A 134 -7.39 8.31 -3.92
C PRO A 134 -8.61 7.62 -3.31
N ILE A 135 -8.58 7.40 -1.99
CA ILE A 135 -9.69 6.89 -1.19
C ILE A 135 -9.95 7.86 -0.04
N LYS A 136 -11.19 8.11 0.31
CA LYS A 136 -11.61 8.99 1.41
C LYS A 136 -11.33 8.33 2.76
N THR A 137 -10.11 8.49 3.26
CA THR A 137 -9.65 7.89 4.52
C THR A 137 -8.86 8.90 5.35
N PRO A 138 -8.72 8.70 6.66
CA PRO A 138 -7.91 9.57 7.52
C PRO A 138 -6.41 9.63 7.17
N ILE A 139 -5.91 8.79 6.27
CA ILE A 139 -4.50 8.77 5.84
C ILE A 139 -4.07 10.15 5.33
N TRP A 140 -4.93 10.87 4.61
CA TRP A 140 -4.65 12.19 4.07
C TRP A 140 -4.40 13.23 5.16
N LYS A 141 -5.18 13.17 6.25
CA LYS A 141 -5.01 14.06 7.41
C LYS A 141 -3.70 13.77 8.15
N LYS A 142 -3.31 12.49 8.21
CA LYS A 142 -2.03 12.09 8.82
C LYS A 142 -0.82 12.52 7.99
N ILE A 143 -0.93 12.46 6.66
CA ILE A 143 0.10 12.93 5.73
C ILE A 143 0.26 14.46 5.81
N ASN A 144 -0.84 15.21 5.94
CA ASN A 144 -0.88 16.67 5.91
C ASN A 144 -0.79 17.31 7.31
N GLN A 145 -0.05 16.74 8.27
CA GLN A 145 0.11 17.34 9.58
C GLN A 145 0.74 18.74 9.47
N LYS A 146 -0.02 19.78 9.84
CA LYS A 146 0.36 21.20 9.70
C LYS A 146 1.69 21.56 10.40
N ASP A 147 2.05 20.84 11.46
CA ASP A 147 3.30 21.09 12.17
C ASP A 147 4.53 20.56 11.44
N GLU A 148 4.36 19.54 10.61
CA GLU A 148 5.44 19.11 9.71
C GLU A 148 5.72 20.12 8.61
N VAL A 149 4.70 20.87 8.17
CA VAL A 149 4.83 21.88 7.10
C VAL A 149 5.71 23.05 7.52
N LYS A 150 5.66 23.46 8.80
CA LYS A 150 6.49 24.53 9.33
C LYS A 150 8.01 24.22 9.21
N ARG A 151 8.39 22.96 9.14
CA ARG A 151 9.79 22.54 8.90
C ARG A 151 10.32 22.99 7.53
N TYR A 152 9.43 23.32 6.62
CA TYR A 152 9.76 23.67 5.23
C TYR A 152 9.70 25.17 4.94
N ASP A 153 9.40 26.02 5.94
CA ASP A 153 9.23 27.45 5.74
C ASP A 153 10.47 28.16 5.18
N ASN A 154 11.65 27.62 5.43
CA ASN A 154 12.93 28.12 4.90
C ASN A 154 13.53 27.23 3.80
N SER A 155 12.73 26.33 3.20
CA SER A 155 13.18 25.40 2.18
C SER A 155 12.88 25.92 0.77
N ASP A 156 13.78 25.62 -0.19
CA ASP A 156 13.55 25.86 -1.62
C ASP A 156 12.27 25.19 -2.14
N PHE A 157 11.77 24.17 -1.43
CA PHE A 157 10.58 23.41 -1.77
C PHE A 157 9.29 23.94 -1.12
N ARG A 158 9.30 25.04 -0.37
CA ARG A 158 8.13 25.56 0.34
C ARG A 158 6.88 25.66 -0.56
N GLU A 159 7.01 26.35 -1.71
CA GLU A 159 5.89 26.53 -2.62
C GLU A 159 5.42 25.19 -3.24
N SER A 160 6.38 24.33 -3.59
CA SER A 160 6.10 23.04 -4.21
C SER A 160 5.41 22.08 -3.25
N LEU A 161 5.82 22.07 -1.99
CA LEU A 161 5.15 21.33 -0.91
C LEU A 161 3.75 21.84 -0.65
N ALA A 162 3.56 23.16 -0.59
CA ALA A 162 2.22 23.73 -0.45
C ALA A 162 1.28 23.34 -1.59
N ARG A 163 1.81 23.24 -2.82
CA ARG A 163 1.05 22.71 -3.97
C ARG A 163 0.74 21.23 -3.83
N ALA A 164 1.70 20.42 -3.39
CA ALA A 164 1.51 19.00 -3.15
C ALA A 164 0.39 18.75 -2.15
N MET A 165 0.39 19.49 -1.05
CA MET A 165 -0.65 19.39 -0.02
C MET A 165 -2.03 19.77 -0.53
N LYS A 166 -2.14 20.87 -1.30
CA LYS A 166 -3.41 21.23 -1.96
C LYS A 166 -3.88 20.16 -2.94
N MET A 167 -2.95 19.44 -3.58
CA MET A 167 -3.31 18.31 -4.44
C MET A 167 -3.82 17.12 -3.64
N THR A 168 -3.22 16.80 -2.48
CA THR A 168 -3.70 15.72 -1.61
C THR A 168 -5.10 16.03 -1.06
N ASP A 169 -5.39 17.28 -0.67
CA ASP A 169 -6.72 17.69 -0.24
C ASP A 169 -7.78 17.50 -1.36
N LYS A 170 -7.42 17.86 -2.59
CA LYS A 170 -8.30 17.61 -3.75
C LYS A 170 -8.50 16.13 -4.03
N MET A 171 -7.45 15.32 -3.87
CA MET A 171 -7.52 13.87 -4.06
C MET A 171 -8.44 13.22 -3.03
N GLU A 172 -8.44 13.68 -1.76
CA GLU A 172 -9.40 13.23 -0.76
C GLU A 172 -10.84 13.47 -1.21
N GLN A 173 -11.13 14.65 -1.80
CA GLN A 173 -12.48 15.01 -2.26
C GLN A 173 -12.99 14.14 -3.42
N VAL A 174 -12.11 13.81 -4.38
CA VAL A 174 -12.47 13.02 -5.57
C VAL A 174 -12.29 11.51 -5.36
N GLY A 175 -11.76 11.09 -4.22
CA GLY A 175 -11.51 9.71 -3.87
C GLY A 175 -12.80 8.87 -3.80
N PHE A 176 -12.66 7.58 -4.02
CA PHE A 176 -13.74 6.64 -3.76
C PHE A 176 -13.97 6.44 -2.27
N GLU A 177 -15.17 6.03 -1.90
CA GLU A 177 -15.47 5.60 -0.53
C GLU A 177 -14.72 4.29 -0.20
N PRO A 178 -14.29 4.08 1.05
CA PRO A 178 -13.54 2.88 1.47
C PRO A 178 -14.28 1.58 1.17
N ILE A 179 -15.61 1.60 1.16
CA ILE A 179 -16.45 0.43 0.90
C ILE A 179 -16.11 -0.22 -0.45
N VAL A 180 -15.73 0.55 -1.46
CA VAL A 180 -15.38 0.03 -2.79
C VAL A 180 -14.17 -0.92 -2.72
N ILE A 181 -13.22 -0.64 -1.81
CA ILE A 181 -12.05 -1.51 -1.59
C ILE A 181 -12.48 -2.77 -0.84
N ALA A 182 -13.35 -2.64 0.18
CA ALA A 182 -13.84 -3.77 0.96
C ALA A 182 -14.66 -4.74 0.09
N GLU A 183 -15.57 -4.23 -0.75
CA GLU A 183 -16.36 -5.02 -1.70
C GLU A 183 -15.45 -5.76 -2.70
N ARG A 184 -14.39 -5.09 -3.18
CA ARG A 184 -13.42 -5.74 -4.06
C ARG A 184 -12.67 -6.85 -3.34
N ALA A 185 -12.23 -6.64 -2.11
CA ALA A 185 -11.54 -7.65 -1.32
C ALA A 185 -12.44 -8.87 -1.06
N LEU A 186 -13.70 -8.65 -0.71
CA LEU A 186 -14.69 -9.72 -0.55
C LEU A 186 -14.89 -10.50 -1.85
N SER A 187 -15.12 -9.79 -2.96
CA SER A 187 -15.25 -10.41 -4.29
C SER A 187 -14.04 -11.27 -4.68
N ILE A 188 -12.83 -10.86 -4.30
CA ILE A 188 -11.61 -11.64 -4.53
C ILE A 188 -11.63 -12.92 -3.69
N ILE A 189 -12.00 -12.85 -2.41
CA ILE A 189 -12.07 -14.02 -1.52
C ILE A 189 -13.08 -15.04 -2.06
N GLU A 190 -14.22 -14.61 -2.50
CA GLU A 190 -15.32 -15.48 -2.98
C GLU A 190 -15.09 -16.03 -4.39
N SER A 191 -14.29 -15.38 -5.21
CA SER A 191 -14.08 -15.78 -6.61
C SER A 191 -13.15 -16.99 -6.74
N LYS A 192 -13.44 -17.91 -7.63
CA LYS A 192 -12.54 -19.02 -7.99
C LYS A 192 -11.36 -18.62 -8.85
N LYS A 193 -11.45 -17.50 -9.58
CA LYS A 193 -10.40 -16.98 -10.46
C LYS A 193 -10.26 -15.48 -10.28
N ASN A 194 -9.04 -15.02 -10.04
CA ASN A 194 -8.72 -13.61 -9.85
C ASN A 194 -7.67 -13.14 -10.84
N ASN A 195 -7.71 -11.84 -11.16
CA ASN A 195 -6.55 -11.18 -11.72
C ASN A 195 -5.52 -10.99 -10.60
N THR A 196 -4.26 -10.97 -10.96
CA THR A 196 -3.16 -10.77 -10.01
C THR A 196 -3.16 -9.37 -9.38
N ARG A 197 -3.82 -8.41 -10.05
CA ARG A 197 -3.87 -7.02 -9.63
C ARG A 197 -5.17 -6.33 -10.05
N TYR A 198 -5.77 -5.60 -9.12
CA TYR A 198 -6.96 -4.76 -9.33
C TYR A 198 -6.62 -3.31 -9.05
N ARG A 199 -6.66 -2.49 -10.09
CA ARG A 199 -6.50 -1.04 -9.95
C ARG A 199 -7.87 -0.39 -9.77
N ILE A 200 -8.05 0.33 -8.66
CA ILE A 200 -9.29 1.05 -8.31
C ILE A 200 -8.94 2.53 -8.18
N ASP A 201 -9.04 3.26 -9.29
CA ASP A 201 -8.48 4.59 -9.39
C ASP A 201 -9.39 5.50 -10.24
N PRO A 202 -9.98 6.56 -9.66
CA PRO A 202 -10.80 7.52 -10.42
C PRO A 202 -9.97 8.34 -11.42
N THR A 203 -8.64 8.39 -11.23
CA THR A 203 -7.71 9.14 -12.11
C THR A 203 -6.95 8.23 -13.09
N ARG A 204 -7.43 7.01 -13.30
CA ARG A 204 -6.78 5.94 -14.06
C ARG A 204 -6.23 6.42 -15.42
N MET A 205 -7.04 7.14 -16.20
CA MET A 205 -6.63 7.60 -17.54
C MET A 205 -5.42 8.53 -17.50
N GLN A 206 -5.37 9.47 -16.54
CA GLN A 206 -4.26 10.40 -16.37
C GLN A 206 -2.97 9.66 -16.02
N ASN A 207 -3.06 8.67 -15.14
CA ASN A 207 -1.91 7.88 -14.69
C ASN A 207 -1.38 6.96 -15.81
N ILE A 208 -2.27 6.34 -16.60
CA ILE A 208 -1.87 5.53 -17.76
C ILE A 208 -1.15 6.42 -18.79
N LEU A 209 -1.70 7.59 -19.07
CA LEU A 209 -1.09 8.52 -20.01
C LEU A 209 0.32 8.92 -19.60
N LEU A 210 0.54 9.20 -18.31
CA LEU A 210 1.88 9.50 -17.77
C LEU A 210 2.87 8.34 -17.95
N GLN A 211 2.41 7.10 -17.85
CA GLN A 211 3.26 5.91 -17.99
C GLN A 211 3.65 5.64 -19.45
N LEU A 212 2.84 6.11 -20.43
CA LEU A 212 3.14 5.96 -21.85
C LEU A 212 4.24 6.91 -22.35
N PHE A 213 4.49 8.00 -21.65
CA PHE A 213 5.56 8.92 -22.00
C PHE A 213 6.95 8.38 -21.58
N PRO A 214 8.02 8.68 -22.35
CA PRO A 214 9.38 8.47 -21.88
C PRO A 214 9.58 9.14 -20.51
N LYS A 215 10.23 8.44 -19.57
CA LYS A 215 10.33 8.88 -18.15
C LYS A 215 10.76 10.33 -17.99
N ARG A 216 11.77 10.80 -18.78
CA ARG A 216 12.24 12.19 -18.71
C ARG A 216 11.17 13.23 -19.14
N ILE A 217 10.24 12.85 -20.02
CA ILE A 217 9.13 13.72 -20.41
C ILE A 217 8.11 13.78 -19.28
N ALA A 218 7.73 12.62 -18.74
CA ALA A 218 6.84 12.52 -17.58
C ALA A 218 7.42 13.28 -16.37
N ASP A 219 8.73 13.16 -16.09
CA ASP A 219 9.43 13.87 -15.01
C ASP A 219 9.27 15.40 -15.19
N ARG A 220 9.48 15.92 -16.40
CA ARG A 220 9.33 17.35 -16.67
C ARG A 220 7.88 17.83 -16.53
N MET A 221 6.91 17.02 -16.96
CA MET A 221 5.48 17.33 -16.79
C MET A 221 5.10 17.39 -15.31
N ILE A 222 5.52 16.40 -14.52
CA ILE A 222 5.28 16.35 -13.06
C ILE A 222 5.98 17.53 -12.38
N ALA A 223 7.27 17.75 -12.69
CA ALA A 223 8.05 18.83 -12.11
C ALA A 223 7.47 20.21 -12.41
N LYS A 224 7.00 20.45 -13.64
CA LYS A 224 6.30 21.69 -14.02
C LYS A 224 5.00 21.87 -13.24
N ARG A 225 4.19 20.82 -13.12
CA ARG A 225 2.93 20.84 -12.37
C ARG A 225 3.16 21.13 -10.88
N MET A 226 4.25 20.62 -10.32
CA MET A 226 4.61 20.76 -8.90
C MET A 226 5.48 21.99 -8.61
N ASN A 227 5.85 22.76 -9.63
CA ASN A 227 6.77 23.92 -9.52
C ASN A 227 8.15 23.56 -8.95
N ILE A 228 8.75 22.45 -9.42
CA ILE A 228 10.06 21.95 -8.95
C ILE A 228 11.16 22.24 -9.99
N ILE A 229 10.85 22.90 -11.08
CA ILE A 229 11.82 23.21 -12.14
C ILE A 229 12.66 24.39 -11.71
N ARG A 230 13.99 24.28 -11.86
CA ARG A 230 14.93 25.39 -11.68
C ARG A 230 14.52 26.52 -12.63
N LYS A 231 14.34 27.72 -12.08
CA LYS A 231 14.11 28.96 -12.84
C LYS A 231 15.37 29.37 -13.59
#